data_8d6eee7f128c426d2485fb164cf2309a
#
_entry.id   8d6eee7f128c426d2485fb164cf2309a
#
_cell.length_a   1.000
_cell.length_b   1.000
_cell.length_c   1.000
_cell.angle_alpha   90.00
_cell.angle_beta   90.00
_cell.angle_gamma   90.00
#
_symmetry.space_group_name_H-M   'P 1'
#
loop_
_entity.id
_entity.type
_entity.pdbx_description
1 polymer ?
#
loop_
_entity_poly.entity_id
_entity_poly.type
_entity_poly.pdbx_seq_one_letter_code
_entity_poly.pdbx_strand_id
1 'polypeptide(L)'
;MKCLLLPFLFLVLPLTIFAQPKSYTIVFLNKKPDAEQIDKEASTKLMEGHMANINRLAEEGKLLAAGPFDGGGGLFILNTTSTEEAESWVSTDPAVQAKRWNLEFLPYTPRIGSICPVSEPYEMVSYTFVRFDAIVQKFTASNYPALIAQHDAFVKQHTNPSDVVTEAVFGPNEGGILIVKGELPSETFAGDPGIQQGLLTVQMKKLYIAKTSFCEK
;
A
#
# COMPACT_ATOMS: atom_id res chain seq x y z
N MET A 1 65.07 17.10 -28.94
CA MET A 1 63.61 17.25 -28.67
C MET A 1 63.20 16.11 -27.77
N LYS A 2 62.95 16.38 -26.47
CA LYS A 2 62.46 15.36 -25.49
C LYS A 2 60.94 15.52 -25.39
N CYS A 3 60.18 14.55 -25.90
CA CYS A 3 58.75 14.48 -25.70
C CYS A 3 58.46 14.06 -24.25
N LEU A 4 57.84 14.94 -23.49
CA LEU A 4 57.30 14.66 -22.15
C LEU A 4 55.93 14.04 -22.33
N LEU A 5 55.79 12.73 -22.09
CA LEU A 5 54.52 12.04 -21.99
C LEU A 5 53.94 12.30 -20.60
N LEU A 6 52.88 13.11 -20.52
CA LEU A 6 52.09 13.29 -19.31
C LEU A 6 51.16 12.06 -19.15
N PRO A 7 51.14 11.34 -18.01
CA PRO A 7 50.17 10.28 -17.77
C PRO A 7 48.81 10.91 -17.48
N PHE A 8 47.81 10.58 -18.28
CA PHE A 8 46.42 10.94 -18.07
C PHE A 8 45.85 10.01 -16.97
N LEU A 9 45.75 10.54 -15.74
CA LEU A 9 45.16 9.83 -14.62
C LEU A 9 43.64 9.80 -14.77
N PHE A 10 43.07 8.67 -15.22
CA PHE A 10 41.63 8.44 -15.26
C PHE A 10 41.13 8.29 -13.84
N LEU A 11 40.47 9.33 -13.31
CA LEU A 11 39.74 9.27 -12.04
C LEU A 11 38.43 8.51 -12.25
N VAL A 12 38.40 7.22 -11.92
CA VAL A 12 37.18 6.41 -11.93
C VAL A 12 36.38 6.73 -10.67
N LEU A 13 35.42 7.65 -10.80
CA LEU A 13 34.43 7.88 -9.74
C LEU A 13 33.51 6.67 -9.63
N PRO A 14 33.35 6.04 -8.43
CA PRO A 14 32.37 4.99 -8.23
C PRO A 14 30.96 5.55 -8.40
N LEU A 15 30.25 5.13 -9.44
CA LEU A 15 28.82 5.34 -9.55
C LEU A 15 28.14 4.50 -8.46
N THR A 16 27.74 5.12 -7.37
CA THR A 16 26.81 4.50 -6.41
C THR A 16 25.44 4.42 -7.06
N ILE A 17 25.10 3.25 -7.59
CA ILE A 17 23.76 2.93 -8.06
C ILE A 17 22.88 2.82 -6.81
N PHE A 18 22.14 3.86 -6.47
CA PHE A 18 21.04 3.75 -5.52
C PHE A 18 19.94 2.92 -6.18
N ALA A 19 19.70 1.71 -5.67
CA ALA A 19 18.58 0.92 -6.10
C ALA A 19 17.29 1.71 -5.83
N GLN A 20 16.50 1.98 -6.87
CA GLN A 20 15.19 2.59 -6.72
C GLN A 20 14.31 1.68 -5.85
N PRO A 21 13.53 2.24 -4.91
CA PRO A 21 12.60 1.44 -4.13
C PRO A 21 11.64 0.71 -5.07
N LYS A 22 11.43 -0.58 -4.80
CA LYS A 22 10.52 -1.38 -5.61
C LYS A 22 9.09 -0.87 -5.40
N SER A 23 8.41 -0.54 -6.49
CA SER A 23 7.02 -0.09 -6.46
C SER A 23 6.09 -1.20 -6.95
N TYR A 24 4.82 -1.11 -6.55
CA TYR A 24 3.77 -2.09 -6.80
C TYR A 24 2.45 -1.36 -7.10
N THR A 25 1.38 -2.10 -7.31
CA THR A 25 0.02 -1.56 -7.31
C THR A 25 -0.74 -2.10 -6.10
N ILE A 26 -1.30 -1.19 -5.29
CA ILE A 26 -2.28 -1.56 -4.26
C ILE A 26 -3.68 -1.39 -4.84
N VAL A 27 -4.56 -2.35 -4.55
CA VAL A 27 -5.98 -2.31 -4.94
C VAL A 27 -6.82 -2.35 -3.70
N PHE A 28 -7.65 -1.33 -3.51
CA PHE A 28 -8.67 -1.35 -2.47
C PHE A 28 -9.98 -1.91 -3.02
N LEU A 29 -10.50 -2.92 -2.33
CA LEU A 29 -11.81 -3.50 -2.57
C LEU A 29 -12.79 -2.80 -1.62
N ASN A 30 -13.32 -1.66 -2.04
CA ASN A 30 -14.23 -0.86 -1.23
C ASN A 30 -15.64 -1.46 -1.29
N LYS A 31 -16.26 -1.67 -0.11
CA LYS A 31 -17.62 -2.21 -0.03
C LYS A 31 -18.57 -1.33 -0.85
N LYS A 32 -19.34 -1.97 -1.74
CA LYS A 32 -20.34 -1.29 -2.54
C LYS A 32 -21.68 -1.28 -1.78
N PRO A 33 -22.19 -0.11 -1.35
CA PRO A 33 -23.41 -0.02 -0.51
C PRO A 33 -24.66 -0.53 -1.21
N ASP A 34 -24.73 -0.36 -2.54
CA ASP A 34 -25.84 -0.74 -3.41
C ASP A 34 -25.59 -2.07 -4.15
N ALA A 35 -24.69 -2.92 -3.64
CA ALA A 35 -24.47 -4.24 -4.21
C ALA A 35 -25.77 -5.07 -4.11
N GLU A 36 -26.09 -5.77 -5.20
CA GLU A 36 -27.25 -6.65 -5.26
C GLU A 36 -27.26 -7.64 -4.08
N GLN A 37 -28.43 -7.82 -3.48
CA GLN A 37 -28.59 -8.83 -2.43
C GLN A 37 -28.63 -10.21 -3.06
N ILE A 38 -27.76 -11.08 -2.59
CA ILE A 38 -27.69 -12.48 -3.02
C ILE A 38 -27.96 -13.38 -1.81
N ASP A 39 -28.50 -14.55 -2.04
CA ASP A 39 -28.72 -15.52 -0.99
C ASP A 39 -27.42 -16.08 -0.44
N LYS A 40 -27.51 -16.82 0.66
CA LYS A 40 -26.36 -17.37 1.37
C LYS A 40 -25.55 -18.36 0.51
N GLU A 41 -26.22 -19.18 -0.29
CA GLU A 41 -25.57 -20.18 -1.14
C GLU A 41 -24.77 -19.51 -2.24
N ALA A 42 -25.37 -18.56 -2.96
CA ALA A 42 -24.70 -17.75 -3.97
C ALA A 42 -23.51 -16.96 -3.38
N SER A 43 -23.68 -16.39 -2.17
CA SER A 43 -22.61 -15.69 -1.47
C SER A 43 -21.43 -16.61 -1.13
N THR A 44 -21.72 -17.83 -0.64
CA THR A 44 -20.68 -18.82 -0.33
C THR A 44 -19.91 -19.22 -1.56
N LYS A 45 -20.61 -19.58 -2.66
CA LYS A 45 -20.01 -19.96 -3.93
C LYS A 45 -19.14 -18.83 -4.52
N LEU A 46 -19.63 -17.60 -4.40
CA LEU A 46 -18.88 -16.43 -4.86
C LEU A 46 -17.58 -16.23 -4.08
N MET A 47 -17.63 -16.42 -2.75
CA MET A 47 -16.45 -16.33 -1.88
C MET A 47 -15.46 -17.46 -2.14
N GLU A 48 -15.91 -18.69 -2.39
CA GLU A 48 -15.06 -19.80 -2.80
C GLU A 48 -14.32 -19.48 -4.10
N GLY A 49 -15.01 -18.92 -5.10
CA GLY A 49 -14.39 -18.47 -6.35
C GLY A 49 -13.39 -17.33 -6.16
N HIS A 50 -13.71 -16.39 -5.27
CA HIS A 50 -12.80 -15.30 -4.89
C HIS A 50 -11.50 -15.84 -4.26
N MET A 51 -11.63 -16.75 -3.28
CA MET A 51 -10.45 -17.36 -2.65
C MET A 51 -9.62 -18.20 -3.64
N ALA A 52 -10.26 -18.95 -4.53
CA ALA A 52 -9.56 -19.69 -5.57
C ALA A 52 -8.79 -18.75 -6.51
N ASN A 53 -9.35 -17.59 -6.85
CA ASN A 53 -8.68 -16.60 -7.68
C ASN A 53 -7.49 -15.94 -6.95
N ILE A 54 -7.62 -15.64 -5.66
CA ILE A 54 -6.52 -15.15 -4.81
C ILE A 54 -5.35 -16.15 -4.84
N ASN A 55 -5.62 -17.43 -4.59
CA ASN A 55 -4.59 -18.47 -4.58
C ASN A 55 -3.90 -18.59 -5.94
N ARG A 56 -4.67 -18.61 -7.03
CA ARG A 56 -4.12 -18.66 -8.39
C ARG A 56 -3.21 -17.46 -8.68
N LEU A 57 -3.64 -16.24 -8.36
CA LEU A 57 -2.83 -15.04 -8.59
C LEU A 57 -1.56 -15.04 -7.72
N ALA A 58 -1.61 -15.61 -6.52
CA ALA A 58 -0.44 -15.78 -5.65
C ALA A 58 0.53 -16.82 -6.23
N GLU A 59 0.05 -17.97 -6.68
CA GLU A 59 0.86 -19.01 -7.34
C GLU A 59 1.53 -18.51 -8.63
N GLU A 60 0.84 -17.64 -9.38
CA GLU A 60 1.40 -16.98 -10.56
C GLU A 60 2.39 -15.84 -10.22
N GLY A 61 2.62 -15.53 -8.95
CA GLY A 61 3.49 -14.45 -8.48
C GLY A 61 2.97 -13.04 -8.80
N LYS A 62 1.69 -12.93 -9.14
CA LYS A 62 0.98 -11.67 -9.45
C LYS A 62 0.46 -10.98 -8.21
N LEU A 63 -0.09 -11.73 -7.26
CA LEU A 63 -0.56 -11.24 -5.97
C LEU A 63 0.49 -11.54 -4.89
N LEU A 64 0.95 -10.51 -4.20
CA LEU A 64 1.96 -10.63 -3.15
C LEU A 64 1.33 -10.66 -1.76
N ALA A 65 0.26 -9.90 -1.55
CA ALA A 65 -0.46 -9.85 -0.29
C ALA A 65 -1.94 -9.55 -0.51
N ALA A 66 -2.79 -10.15 0.32
CA ALA A 66 -4.23 -9.91 0.35
C ALA A 66 -4.74 -9.97 1.77
N GLY A 67 -5.68 -9.11 2.12
CA GLY A 67 -6.29 -9.10 3.44
C GLY A 67 -7.62 -8.36 3.48
N PRO A 68 -8.62 -8.90 4.20
CA PRO A 68 -9.87 -8.20 4.45
C PRO A 68 -9.73 -7.15 5.54
N PHE A 69 -10.54 -6.10 5.43
CA PHE A 69 -10.78 -5.15 6.52
C PHE A 69 -11.93 -5.62 7.41
N ASP A 70 -11.85 -5.30 8.69
CA ASP A 70 -12.99 -5.38 9.57
C ASP A 70 -14.11 -4.45 9.05
N GLY A 71 -15.36 -4.93 9.05
CA GLY A 71 -16.48 -4.22 8.44
C GLY A 71 -16.64 -4.43 6.92
N GLY A 72 -15.75 -5.19 6.29
CA GLY A 72 -15.83 -5.61 4.89
C GLY A 72 -14.94 -4.80 3.94
N GLY A 73 -14.79 -5.33 2.73
CA GLY A 73 -13.77 -4.91 1.78
C GLY A 73 -12.40 -5.48 2.15
N GLY A 74 -11.36 -4.95 1.53
CA GLY A 74 -9.99 -5.42 1.76
C GLY A 74 -9.00 -4.73 0.86
N LEU A 75 -7.79 -5.27 0.82
CA LEU A 75 -6.75 -4.82 -0.10
C LEU A 75 -6.02 -5.99 -0.77
N PHE A 76 -5.51 -5.73 -1.96
CA PHE A 76 -4.50 -6.53 -2.65
C PHE A 76 -3.25 -5.70 -2.89
N ILE A 77 -2.08 -6.34 -2.82
CA ILE A 77 -0.82 -5.77 -3.30
C ILE A 77 -0.34 -6.64 -4.45
N LEU A 78 -0.29 -6.05 -5.63
CA LEU A 78 0.02 -6.73 -6.89
C LEU A 78 1.45 -6.43 -7.34
N ASN A 79 2.12 -7.43 -7.91
CA ASN A 79 3.51 -7.37 -8.35
C ASN A 79 3.64 -6.71 -9.74
N THR A 80 3.03 -5.56 -9.90
CA THR A 80 3.11 -4.73 -11.11
C THR A 80 3.04 -3.26 -10.75
N THR A 81 3.54 -2.39 -11.61
CA THR A 81 3.38 -0.94 -11.56
C THR A 81 2.39 -0.43 -12.61
N SER A 82 1.86 -1.31 -13.47
CA SER A 82 0.86 -0.96 -14.48
C SER A 82 -0.54 -1.16 -13.92
N THR A 83 -1.34 -0.10 -13.95
CA THR A 83 -2.75 -0.15 -13.57
C THR A 83 -3.54 -1.06 -14.51
N GLU A 84 -3.25 -1.04 -15.82
CA GLU A 84 -3.92 -1.87 -16.83
C GLU A 84 -3.68 -3.36 -16.58
N GLU A 85 -2.44 -3.71 -16.21
CA GLU A 85 -2.09 -5.08 -15.85
C GLU A 85 -2.81 -5.50 -14.57
N ALA A 86 -2.79 -4.66 -13.54
CA ALA A 86 -3.49 -4.89 -12.29
C ALA A 86 -4.99 -5.10 -12.50
N GLU A 87 -5.64 -4.25 -13.28
CA GLU A 87 -7.05 -4.37 -13.66
C GLU A 87 -7.33 -5.69 -14.39
N SER A 88 -6.48 -6.08 -15.33
CA SER A 88 -6.62 -7.32 -16.08
C SER A 88 -6.57 -8.55 -15.17
N TRP A 89 -5.68 -8.55 -14.16
CA TRP A 89 -5.56 -9.65 -13.20
C TRP A 89 -6.73 -9.72 -12.25
N VAL A 90 -7.15 -8.58 -11.70
CA VAL A 90 -8.25 -8.51 -10.73
C VAL A 90 -9.61 -8.76 -11.38
N SER A 91 -9.79 -8.42 -12.67
CA SER A 91 -11.02 -8.66 -13.41
C SER A 91 -11.36 -10.15 -13.58
N THR A 92 -10.41 -11.05 -13.34
CA THR A 92 -10.65 -12.51 -13.35
C THR A 92 -11.38 -13.00 -12.11
N ASP A 93 -11.51 -12.17 -11.08
CA ASP A 93 -12.15 -12.52 -9.82
C ASP A 93 -13.68 -12.56 -9.94
N PRO A 94 -14.34 -13.70 -9.61
CA PRO A 94 -15.80 -13.82 -9.71
C PRO A 94 -16.57 -12.77 -8.91
N ALA A 95 -16.06 -12.36 -7.75
CA ALA A 95 -16.73 -11.36 -6.92
C ALA A 95 -16.56 -9.94 -7.48
N VAL A 96 -15.47 -9.67 -8.20
CA VAL A 96 -15.28 -8.44 -8.98
C VAL A 96 -16.25 -8.43 -10.16
N GLN A 97 -16.35 -9.54 -10.90
CA GLN A 97 -17.30 -9.68 -12.01
C GLN A 97 -18.76 -9.52 -11.55
N ALA A 98 -19.09 -10.00 -10.36
CA ALA A 98 -20.38 -9.81 -9.71
C ALA A 98 -20.57 -8.40 -9.09
N LYS A 99 -19.63 -7.46 -9.35
CA LYS A 99 -19.69 -6.06 -8.92
C LYS A 99 -19.96 -5.89 -7.41
N ARG A 100 -19.29 -6.73 -6.59
CA ARG A 100 -19.46 -6.69 -5.12
C ARG A 100 -18.72 -5.51 -4.49
N TRP A 101 -17.70 -4.95 -5.18
CA TRP A 101 -16.84 -3.87 -4.70
C TRP A 101 -16.68 -2.75 -5.73
N ASN A 102 -16.41 -1.56 -5.23
CA ASN A 102 -15.79 -0.48 -6.00
C ASN A 102 -14.27 -0.63 -5.85
N LEU A 103 -13.59 -0.84 -6.97
CA LEU A 103 -12.13 -1.02 -6.97
C LEU A 103 -11.44 0.34 -7.12
N GLU A 104 -10.34 0.49 -6.39
CA GLU A 104 -9.46 1.65 -6.49
C GLU A 104 -8.03 1.15 -6.63
N PHE A 105 -7.35 1.55 -7.69
CA PHE A 105 -5.98 1.15 -8.01
C PHE A 105 -5.06 2.34 -7.80
N LEU A 106 -4.04 2.16 -6.95
CA LEU A 106 -3.08 3.20 -6.65
C LEU A 106 -1.65 2.66 -6.74
N PRO A 107 -0.67 3.49 -7.13
CA PRO A 107 0.73 3.15 -6.95
C PRO A 107 1.02 2.86 -5.47
N TYR A 108 1.93 1.95 -5.20
CA TYR A 108 2.34 1.60 -3.84
C TYR A 108 3.85 1.51 -3.77
N THR A 109 4.46 2.46 -3.08
CA THR A 109 5.92 2.50 -2.88
C THR A 109 6.23 2.49 -1.39
N PRO A 110 6.74 1.37 -0.84
CA PRO A 110 7.16 1.30 0.56
C PRO A 110 8.28 2.30 0.88
N ARG A 111 8.12 3.05 1.96
CA ARG A 111 9.14 3.91 2.59
C ARG A 111 9.76 3.21 3.79
N ILE A 112 8.96 2.44 4.52
CA ILE A 112 9.38 1.58 5.64
C ILE A 112 8.83 0.18 5.37
N GLY A 113 9.62 -0.85 5.66
CA GLY A 113 9.26 -2.23 5.37
C GLY A 113 9.44 -2.60 3.90
N SER A 114 8.97 -3.77 3.54
CA SER A 114 8.96 -4.31 2.17
C SER A 114 7.82 -5.30 2.02
N ILE A 115 7.52 -5.69 0.79
CA ILE A 115 6.48 -6.68 0.50
C ILE A 115 7.15 -8.01 0.17
N CYS A 116 6.72 -9.06 0.86
CA CYS A 116 7.15 -10.42 0.64
C CYS A 116 6.00 -11.29 0.12
N PRO A 117 6.25 -12.15 -0.85
CA PRO A 117 5.27 -13.17 -1.23
C PRO A 117 4.94 -14.06 -0.02
N VAL A 118 3.66 -14.30 0.19
CA VAL A 118 3.19 -15.20 1.24
C VAL A 118 3.31 -16.64 0.75
N SER A 119 3.88 -17.51 1.59
CA SER A 119 3.97 -18.94 1.34
C SER A 119 3.44 -19.72 2.54
N GLU A 120 2.80 -20.84 2.29
CA GLU A 120 2.33 -21.72 3.34
C GLU A 120 3.48 -22.49 4.04
N PRO A 121 3.36 -22.79 5.34
CA PRO A 121 2.30 -22.32 6.25
C PRO A 121 2.49 -20.86 6.66
N TYR A 122 1.40 -20.10 6.79
CA TYR A 122 1.44 -18.72 7.26
C TYR A 122 0.47 -18.50 8.44
N GLU A 123 0.82 -17.52 9.28
CA GLU A 123 0.01 -17.05 10.40
C GLU A 123 -0.77 -15.80 9.96
N MET A 124 -2.08 -15.81 10.19
CA MET A 124 -2.92 -14.64 9.98
C MET A 124 -2.96 -13.79 11.23
N VAL A 125 -2.70 -12.50 11.09
CA VAL A 125 -2.64 -11.53 12.20
C VAL A 125 -3.49 -10.30 11.90
N SER A 126 -3.87 -9.58 12.96
CA SER A 126 -4.55 -8.30 12.83
C SER A 126 -3.59 -7.15 13.08
N TYR A 127 -3.59 -6.16 12.17
CA TYR A 127 -2.87 -4.90 12.30
C TYR A 127 -3.86 -3.74 12.32
N THR A 128 -3.43 -2.61 12.88
CA THR A 128 -4.08 -1.32 12.62
C THR A 128 -3.58 -0.79 11.29
N PHE A 129 -4.50 -0.64 10.36
CA PHE A 129 -4.31 -0.01 9.06
C PHE A 129 -4.76 1.44 9.14
N VAL A 130 -3.90 2.35 8.74
CA VAL A 130 -4.17 3.79 8.64
C VAL A 130 -3.97 4.21 7.20
N ARG A 131 -4.93 4.89 6.63
CA ARG A 131 -4.85 5.49 5.30
C ARG A 131 -4.99 7.00 5.41
N PHE A 132 -4.07 7.71 4.79
CA PHE A 132 -4.11 9.15 4.60
C PHE A 132 -4.41 9.44 3.14
N ASP A 133 -5.50 10.17 2.89
CA ASP A 133 -5.88 10.60 1.54
C ASP A 133 -5.65 12.10 1.40
N ALA A 134 -4.93 12.49 0.37
CA ALA A 134 -4.66 13.90 0.06
C ALA A 134 -5.85 14.52 -0.68
N ILE A 135 -6.28 15.71 -0.23
CA ILE A 135 -7.30 16.52 -0.92
C ILE A 135 -6.59 17.43 -1.92
N VAL A 136 -6.17 16.87 -3.05
CA VAL A 136 -5.27 17.50 -4.02
C VAL A 136 -5.76 18.87 -4.50
N GLN A 137 -7.09 19.08 -4.64
CA GLN A 137 -7.68 20.35 -5.07
C GLN A 137 -7.41 21.51 -4.11
N LYS A 138 -7.00 21.22 -2.88
CA LYS A 138 -6.71 22.25 -1.86
C LYS A 138 -5.21 22.58 -1.76
N PHE A 139 -4.36 21.87 -2.47
CA PHE A 139 -2.92 22.14 -2.43
C PHE A 139 -2.52 23.29 -3.33
N THR A 140 -1.50 24.03 -2.88
CA THR A 140 -0.70 24.91 -3.72
C THR A 140 0.71 24.36 -3.83
N ALA A 141 1.36 24.55 -4.97
CA ALA A 141 2.71 24.04 -5.19
C ALA A 141 3.73 24.54 -4.14
N SER A 142 3.48 25.69 -3.54
CA SER A 142 4.36 26.34 -2.56
C SER A 142 4.26 25.78 -1.14
N ASN A 143 3.09 25.26 -0.72
CA ASN A 143 2.88 24.79 0.65
C ASN A 143 2.95 23.25 0.81
N TYR A 144 2.80 22.51 -0.28
CA TYR A 144 2.74 21.07 -0.25
C TYR A 144 3.98 20.40 0.37
N PRO A 145 5.24 20.71 -0.03
CA PRO A 145 6.40 20.05 0.54
C PRO A 145 6.55 20.29 2.05
N ALA A 146 6.27 21.53 2.51
CA ALA A 146 6.34 21.85 3.93
C ALA A 146 5.27 21.11 4.73
N LEU A 147 4.06 20.97 4.19
CA LEU A 147 2.97 20.25 4.81
C LEU A 147 3.29 18.75 4.95
N ILE A 148 3.78 18.12 3.89
CA ILE A 148 4.16 16.70 3.93
C ILE A 148 5.28 16.47 4.95
N ALA A 149 6.27 17.35 5.01
CA ALA A 149 7.32 17.27 6.03
C ALA A 149 6.76 17.37 7.47
N GLN A 150 5.75 18.23 7.69
CA GLN A 150 5.08 18.35 8.99
C GLN A 150 4.25 17.11 9.32
N HIS A 151 3.52 16.58 8.33
CA HIS A 151 2.77 15.33 8.45
C HIS A 151 3.70 14.16 8.80
N ASP A 152 4.77 13.95 8.04
CA ASP A 152 5.75 12.89 8.27
C ASP A 152 6.36 12.99 9.69
N ALA A 153 6.70 14.21 10.13
CA ALA A 153 7.23 14.44 11.47
C ALA A 153 6.19 14.11 12.55
N PHE A 154 4.91 14.49 12.32
CA PHE A 154 3.82 14.21 13.24
C PHE A 154 3.57 12.71 13.36
N VAL A 155 3.46 11.99 12.25
CA VAL A 155 3.28 10.52 12.23
C VAL A 155 4.41 9.84 13.00
N LYS A 156 5.66 10.20 12.71
CA LYS A 156 6.83 9.66 13.40
C LYS A 156 6.85 9.93 14.90
N GLN A 157 6.32 11.07 15.35
CA GLN A 157 6.25 11.43 16.76
C GLN A 157 5.15 10.66 17.51
N HIS A 158 4.04 10.32 16.82
CA HIS A 158 2.85 9.72 17.44
C HIS A 158 2.72 8.23 17.18
N THR A 159 3.72 7.60 16.54
CA THR A 159 3.82 6.16 16.38
C THR A 159 5.12 5.64 16.97
N ASN A 160 5.05 4.47 17.62
CA ASN A 160 6.27 3.81 18.09
C ASN A 160 6.96 3.13 16.89
N PRO A 161 8.22 3.48 16.55
CA PRO A 161 8.91 2.89 15.41
C PRO A 161 9.00 1.35 15.43
N SER A 162 9.01 0.73 16.64
CA SER A 162 9.05 -0.74 16.77
C SER A 162 7.73 -1.41 16.36
N ASP A 163 6.64 -0.67 16.35
CA ASP A 163 5.31 -1.16 16.02
C ASP A 163 4.95 -0.90 14.54
N VAL A 164 5.72 -0.04 13.86
CA VAL A 164 5.53 0.20 12.42
C VAL A 164 5.96 -1.03 11.62
N VAL A 165 4.99 -1.63 10.94
CA VAL A 165 5.17 -2.79 10.06
C VAL A 165 5.55 -2.33 8.65
N THR A 166 4.80 -1.38 8.12
CA THR A 166 5.09 -0.75 6.82
C THR A 166 4.50 0.66 6.77
N GLU A 167 5.20 1.52 6.06
CA GLU A 167 4.74 2.83 5.62
C GLU A 167 4.96 2.93 4.12
N ALA A 168 3.95 3.38 3.38
CA ALA A 168 4.05 3.50 1.93
C ALA A 168 3.28 4.72 1.42
N VAL A 169 3.71 5.22 0.27
CA VAL A 169 3.05 6.33 -0.44
C VAL A 169 2.39 5.82 -1.72
N PHE A 170 1.28 6.46 -2.11
CA PHE A 170 0.53 6.11 -3.32
C PHE A 170 1.09 6.80 -4.57
N GLY A 171 1.67 7.97 -4.40
CA GLY A 171 2.21 8.79 -5.47
C GLY A 171 2.66 10.12 -4.89
N PRO A 172 3.14 11.04 -5.72
CA PRO A 172 3.74 12.27 -5.21
C PRO A 172 2.77 13.17 -4.43
N ASN A 173 1.44 13.03 -4.62
CA ASN A 173 0.44 13.91 -4.01
C ASN A 173 -0.85 13.17 -3.61
N GLU A 174 -0.81 11.87 -3.43
CA GLU A 174 -2.04 11.07 -3.27
C GLU A 174 -2.23 10.54 -1.84
N GLY A 175 -1.27 10.79 -0.96
CA GLY A 175 -1.28 10.27 0.41
C GLY A 175 -0.54 8.94 0.52
N GLY A 176 -0.98 8.09 1.47
CA GLY A 176 -0.30 6.82 1.72
C GLY A 176 -0.97 5.99 2.79
N ILE A 177 -0.28 4.94 3.19
CA ILE A 177 -0.70 4.09 4.30
C ILE A 177 0.38 3.93 5.35
N LEU A 178 -0.08 3.66 6.56
CA LEU A 178 0.73 3.20 7.67
C LEU A 178 0.06 1.94 8.25
N ILE A 179 0.83 0.88 8.47
CA ILE A 179 0.37 -0.34 9.13
C ILE A 179 1.19 -0.53 10.38
N VAL A 180 0.52 -0.69 11.52
CA VAL A 180 1.17 -0.85 12.82
C VAL A 180 0.65 -2.06 13.57
N LYS A 181 1.50 -2.62 14.43
CA LYS A 181 1.12 -3.63 15.43
C LYS A 181 0.26 -2.99 16.51
N GLY A 182 -0.65 -3.79 17.05
CA GLY A 182 -1.52 -3.33 18.12
C GLY A 182 -2.61 -2.35 17.67
N GLU A 183 -3.22 -1.69 18.64
CA GLU A 183 -4.30 -0.73 18.41
C GLU A 183 -3.78 0.70 18.61
N LEU A 184 -4.25 1.59 17.75
CA LEU A 184 -4.05 3.03 17.92
C LEU A 184 -5.39 3.67 18.31
N PRO A 185 -5.40 4.62 19.25
CA PRO A 185 -6.57 5.45 19.53
C PRO A 185 -7.06 6.17 18.27
N SER A 186 -8.36 6.28 18.08
CA SER A 186 -8.96 6.93 16.90
C SER A 186 -8.51 8.38 16.71
N GLU A 187 -8.18 9.06 17.83
CA GLU A 187 -7.72 10.44 17.88
C GLU A 187 -6.20 10.61 17.64
N THR A 188 -5.43 9.55 17.48
CA THR A 188 -3.96 9.60 17.35
C THR A 188 -3.50 10.64 16.35
N PHE A 189 -4.20 10.76 15.22
CA PHE A 189 -3.83 11.68 14.14
C PHE A 189 -4.67 12.96 14.12
N ALA A 190 -5.53 13.20 15.11
CA ALA A 190 -6.40 14.39 15.13
C ALA A 190 -5.62 15.72 15.15
N GLY A 191 -4.41 15.74 15.72
CA GLY A 191 -3.53 16.90 15.76
C GLY A 191 -2.60 17.05 14.54
N ASP A 192 -2.69 16.17 13.56
CA ASP A 192 -1.86 16.24 12.35
C ASP A 192 -2.07 17.56 11.59
N PRO A 193 -1.00 18.31 11.26
CA PRO A 193 -1.13 19.60 10.59
C PRO A 193 -1.89 19.53 9.25
N GLY A 194 -1.72 18.44 8.50
CA GLY A 194 -2.45 18.25 7.25
C GLY A 194 -3.94 18.03 7.45
N ILE A 195 -4.31 17.28 8.48
CA ILE A 195 -5.71 17.04 8.86
C ILE A 195 -6.35 18.31 9.42
N GLN A 196 -5.65 19.02 10.32
CA GLN A 196 -6.12 20.27 10.89
C GLN A 196 -6.38 21.36 9.84
N GLN A 197 -5.59 21.40 8.78
CA GLN A 197 -5.77 22.31 7.65
C GLN A 197 -6.81 21.80 6.63
N GLY A 198 -7.38 20.61 6.84
CA GLY A 198 -8.32 19.99 5.91
C GLY A 198 -7.71 19.61 4.56
N LEU A 199 -6.41 19.34 4.52
CA LEU A 199 -5.66 18.96 3.33
C LEU A 199 -5.45 17.45 3.24
N LEU A 200 -5.53 16.77 4.38
CA LEU A 200 -5.52 15.30 4.49
C LEU A 200 -6.81 14.83 5.18
N THR A 201 -7.25 13.64 4.82
CA THR A 201 -8.20 12.86 5.62
C THR A 201 -7.51 11.62 6.13
N VAL A 202 -7.99 11.06 7.23
CA VAL A 202 -7.49 9.81 7.80
C VAL A 202 -8.61 8.81 7.98
N GLN A 203 -8.33 7.56 7.60
CA GLN A 203 -9.19 6.40 7.88
C GLN A 203 -8.38 5.37 8.65
N MET A 204 -8.98 4.78 9.67
CA MET A 204 -8.36 3.70 10.44
C MET A 204 -9.28 2.47 10.40
N LYS A 205 -8.68 1.30 10.18
CA LYS A 205 -9.39 0.00 10.12
C LYS A 205 -8.51 -1.09 10.71
N LYS A 206 -9.11 -2.21 11.10
CA LYS A 206 -8.36 -3.45 11.34
C LYS A 206 -8.18 -4.17 10.01
N LEU A 207 -6.94 -4.56 9.72
CA LEU A 207 -6.55 -5.36 8.57
C LEU A 207 -6.16 -6.75 9.06
N TYR A 208 -6.80 -7.79 8.53
CA TYR A 208 -6.46 -9.18 8.81
C TYR A 208 -5.69 -9.74 7.61
N ILE A 209 -4.41 -10.06 7.81
CA ILE A 209 -3.47 -10.38 6.72
C ILE A 209 -2.40 -11.35 7.21
N ALA A 210 -1.77 -12.08 6.28
CA ALA A 210 -0.64 -12.93 6.62
C ALA A 210 0.53 -12.10 7.16
N LYS A 211 1.07 -12.48 8.31
CA LYS A 211 2.15 -11.80 9.04
C LYS A 211 3.38 -11.56 8.17
N THR A 212 3.70 -12.52 7.32
CA THR A 212 4.86 -12.46 6.43
C THR A 212 4.70 -11.52 5.23
N SER A 213 3.48 -11.01 4.95
CA SER A 213 3.20 -10.13 3.81
C SER A 213 4.10 -8.89 3.75
N PHE A 214 4.53 -8.37 4.91
CA PHE A 214 5.37 -7.17 5.02
C PHE A 214 6.81 -7.48 5.41
N CYS A 215 7.27 -8.70 5.14
CA CYS A 215 8.64 -9.15 5.43
C CYS A 215 9.05 -8.96 6.90
N GLU A 216 8.13 -9.10 7.84
CA GLU A 216 8.48 -9.08 9.26
C GLU A 216 9.49 -10.20 9.58
N LYS A 217 10.54 -9.82 10.32
CA LYS A 217 11.58 -10.75 10.78
C LYS A 217 11.21 -11.36 12.12
#